data_776b7d402987b6ba8c63bde335065890
#
_entry.id   776b7d402987b6ba8c63bde335065890
#
_cell.length_a   1.000
_cell.length_b   1.000
_cell.length_c   1.000
_cell.angle_alpha   90.00
_cell.angle_beta   90.00
_cell.angle_gamma   90.00
#
_symmetry.space_group_name_H-M   'P 1'
#
loop_
_entity.id
_entity.type
_entity.pdbx_description
1 polymer ?
#
loop_
_entity_poly.entity_id
_entity_poly.type
_entity_poly.pdbx_seq_one_letter_code
_entity_poly.pdbx_strand_id
1 'polypeptide(L)'
;VLIAILLHDIGHGPFSHALEHTLIPGVSHEALSLKIMEELNVEYNGSLDLAIDIFTNNYSKAYLHQLISSQLDMDRLDYLRRDSFYSGVTEGRVNSERLLTMLNVKDDELVVDSTGIYSVEKFLVARRLMYWQVYMHKTVISAEFMLVNILKRAKYLTAQGITMNGPKTLMHFLTAEYTWNDFEENPEILKKFLNLDDFDIMSGIKEWIHNKDVILSDLSSRIINRDL
;
A
#
# COMPACT_ATOMS: atom_id res chain seq x y z
N VAL A 1 4.07 19.26 4.87
CA VAL A 1 4.78 18.12 4.24
C VAL A 1 4.95 16.98 5.22
N LEU A 2 5.58 17.15 6.40
CA LEU A 2 5.84 16.01 7.33
C LEU A 2 4.58 15.25 7.72
N ILE A 3 3.48 15.93 8.01
CA ILE A 3 2.20 15.29 8.31
C ILE A 3 1.64 14.62 7.05
N ALA A 4 1.70 15.29 5.91
CA ALA A 4 1.18 14.76 4.66
C ALA A 4 1.91 13.47 4.24
N ILE A 5 3.25 13.42 4.32
CA ILE A 5 4.00 12.20 4.01
C ILE A 5 3.83 11.11 5.08
N LEU A 6 3.59 11.46 6.33
CA LEU A 6 3.29 10.49 7.38
C LEU A 6 1.97 9.76 7.14
N LEU A 7 0.99 10.46 6.58
CA LEU A 7 -0.38 9.96 6.41
C LEU A 7 -0.68 9.50 4.97
N HIS A 8 0.25 9.67 4.00
CA HIS A 8 -0.04 9.43 2.58
C HIS A 8 -0.49 7.98 2.29
N ASP A 9 0.01 7.02 3.03
CA ASP A 9 -0.25 5.58 2.86
C ASP A 9 -1.15 4.98 3.94
N ILE A 10 -1.76 5.81 4.80
CA ILE A 10 -2.60 5.32 5.92
C ILE A 10 -3.84 4.54 5.44
N GLY A 11 -4.24 4.73 4.18
CA GLY A 11 -5.36 4.03 3.55
C GLY A 11 -5.02 2.66 2.99
N HIS A 12 -3.78 2.17 3.11
CA HIS A 12 -3.44 0.82 2.70
C HIS A 12 -4.14 -0.22 3.58
N GLY A 13 -4.80 -1.18 2.92
CA GLY A 13 -5.32 -2.38 3.57
C GLY A 13 -4.24 -3.47 3.77
N PRO A 14 -4.63 -4.63 4.30
CA PRO A 14 -3.70 -5.73 4.52
C PRO A 14 -3.03 -6.16 3.20
N PHE A 15 -1.73 -6.50 3.30
CA PHE A 15 -0.87 -6.84 2.17
C PHE A 15 -0.82 -5.77 1.07
N SER A 16 -1.14 -4.54 1.41
CA SER A 16 -1.03 -3.36 0.52
C SER A 16 -1.60 -3.61 -0.88
N HIS A 17 -0.85 -3.31 -1.92
CA HIS A 17 -1.29 -3.43 -3.32
C HIS A 17 -1.75 -4.83 -3.75
N ALA A 18 -1.24 -5.90 -3.13
CA ALA A 18 -1.62 -7.26 -3.49
C ALA A 18 -3.12 -7.52 -3.33
N LEU A 19 -3.76 -6.91 -2.35
CA LEU A 19 -5.18 -7.12 -2.04
C LEU A 19 -6.09 -5.92 -2.32
N GLU A 20 -5.54 -4.77 -2.67
CA GLU A 20 -6.28 -3.52 -2.89
C GLU A 20 -7.52 -3.72 -3.78
N HIS A 21 -7.37 -4.44 -4.88
CA HIS A 21 -8.47 -4.68 -5.82
C HIS A 21 -9.22 -6.00 -5.60
N THR A 22 -8.88 -6.76 -4.56
CA THR A 22 -9.47 -8.06 -4.29
C THR A 22 -10.55 -8.00 -3.22
N LEU A 23 -10.28 -7.30 -2.13
CA LEU A 23 -11.24 -7.14 -1.03
C LEU A 23 -12.29 -6.08 -1.36
N ILE A 24 -11.85 -4.93 -1.88
CA ILE A 24 -12.71 -3.79 -2.18
C ILE A 24 -12.39 -3.27 -3.59
N PRO A 25 -12.97 -3.89 -4.63
CA PRO A 25 -12.70 -3.49 -6.01
C PRO A 25 -13.07 -2.02 -6.28
N GLY A 26 -12.17 -1.29 -6.92
CA GLY A 26 -12.42 0.08 -7.37
C GLY A 26 -12.24 1.17 -6.31
N VAL A 27 -11.76 0.81 -5.12
CA VAL A 27 -11.39 1.79 -4.08
C VAL A 27 -9.87 1.81 -3.96
N SER A 28 -9.24 2.96 -4.24
CA SER A 28 -7.79 3.10 -4.13
C SER A 28 -7.35 3.46 -2.71
N HIS A 29 -6.14 3.06 -2.34
CA HIS A 29 -5.56 3.42 -1.04
C HIS A 29 -5.38 4.93 -0.89
N GLU A 30 -5.10 5.67 -1.98
CA GLU A 30 -5.00 7.13 -1.93
C GLU A 30 -6.33 7.79 -1.57
N ALA A 31 -7.46 7.31 -2.15
CA ALA A 31 -8.78 7.80 -1.80
C ALA A 31 -9.13 7.49 -0.33
N LEU A 32 -8.77 6.30 0.15
CA LEU A 32 -8.94 5.94 1.56
C LEU A 32 -8.02 6.77 2.47
N SER A 33 -6.76 7.02 2.08
CA SER A 33 -5.85 7.89 2.83
C SER A 33 -6.43 9.29 2.99
N LEU A 34 -6.96 9.87 1.90
CA LEU A 34 -7.61 11.18 1.95
C LEU A 34 -8.83 11.16 2.88
N LYS A 35 -9.69 10.15 2.76
CA LYS A 35 -10.88 10.01 3.61
C LYS A 35 -10.53 9.93 5.10
N ILE A 36 -9.49 9.16 5.44
CA ILE A 36 -8.99 9.05 6.82
C ILE A 36 -8.42 10.40 7.29
N MET A 37 -7.65 11.09 6.44
CA MET A 37 -7.10 12.40 6.76
C MET A 37 -8.22 13.43 7.02
N GLU A 38 -9.31 13.39 6.25
CA GLU A 38 -10.48 14.25 6.44
C GLU A 38 -11.19 13.97 7.77
N GLU A 39 -11.38 12.70 8.15
CA GLU A 39 -11.96 12.34 9.45
C GLU A 39 -11.07 12.79 10.61
N LEU A 40 -9.76 12.54 10.52
CA LEU A 40 -8.79 13.03 11.50
C LEU A 40 -8.78 14.56 11.57
N ASN A 41 -8.93 15.25 10.44
CA ASN A 41 -8.96 16.71 10.40
C ASN A 41 -10.15 17.27 11.16
N VAL A 42 -11.30 16.63 11.11
CA VAL A 42 -12.47 17.00 11.93
C VAL A 42 -12.16 16.77 13.40
N GLU A 43 -11.58 15.65 13.78
CA GLU A 43 -11.21 15.33 15.16
C GLU A 43 -10.20 16.34 15.73
N TYR A 44 -9.22 16.76 14.92
CA TYR A 44 -8.17 17.71 15.29
C TYR A 44 -8.48 19.17 14.92
N ASN A 45 -9.77 19.51 14.75
CA ASN A 45 -10.25 20.89 14.56
C ASN A 45 -9.57 21.66 13.40
N GLY A 46 -9.41 21.04 12.25
CA GLY A 46 -8.83 21.66 11.05
C GLY A 46 -7.30 21.69 11.01
N SER A 47 -6.62 21.02 11.95
CA SER A 47 -5.15 21.05 12.03
C SER A 47 -4.45 20.37 10.85
N LEU A 48 -5.16 19.57 10.04
CA LEU A 48 -4.64 18.87 8.88
C LEU A 48 -4.94 19.56 7.54
N ASP A 49 -5.66 20.70 7.52
CA ASP A 49 -6.05 21.39 6.27
C ASP A 49 -4.87 21.55 5.30
N LEU A 50 -3.76 22.14 5.77
CA LEU A 50 -2.58 22.31 4.94
C LEU A 50 -1.95 20.96 4.48
N ALA A 51 -2.02 19.94 5.30
CA ALA A 51 -1.48 18.62 4.93
C ALA A 51 -2.32 17.98 3.83
N ILE A 52 -3.65 18.11 3.90
CA ILE A 52 -4.60 17.64 2.90
C ILE A 52 -4.40 18.41 1.59
N ASP A 53 -4.29 19.74 1.63
CA ASP A 53 -4.03 20.57 0.44
C ASP A 53 -2.74 20.16 -0.27
N ILE A 54 -1.67 19.89 0.49
CA ILE A 54 -0.39 19.42 -0.07
C ILE A 54 -0.53 18.01 -0.64
N PHE A 55 -1.20 17.09 0.06
CA PHE A 55 -1.42 15.73 -0.40
C PHE A 55 -2.24 15.68 -1.70
N THR A 56 -3.28 16.48 -1.80
CA THR A 56 -4.18 16.54 -2.99
C THR A 56 -3.65 17.44 -4.11
N ASN A 57 -2.44 18.01 -3.95
CA ASN A 57 -1.84 18.97 -4.90
C ASN A 57 -2.69 20.24 -5.14
N ASN A 58 -3.46 20.66 -4.14
CA ASN A 58 -4.28 21.88 -4.19
C ASN A 58 -3.56 23.10 -3.58
N TYR A 59 -2.43 22.88 -2.91
CA TYR A 59 -1.64 23.97 -2.35
C TYR A 59 -0.83 24.69 -3.41
N SER A 60 -0.70 26.00 -3.29
CA SER A 60 -0.09 26.88 -4.30
C SER A 60 1.40 26.60 -4.61
N LYS A 61 2.09 25.86 -3.77
CA LYS A 61 3.50 25.47 -3.92
C LYS A 61 3.59 23.99 -4.33
N ALA A 62 3.59 23.74 -5.63
CA ALA A 62 3.55 22.40 -6.21
C ALA A 62 4.74 21.51 -5.77
N TYR A 63 5.93 22.09 -5.57
CA TYR A 63 7.09 21.33 -5.09
C TYR A 63 6.87 20.63 -3.74
N LEU A 64 5.95 21.10 -2.89
CA LEU A 64 5.65 20.44 -1.62
C LEU A 64 4.90 19.11 -1.83
N HIS A 65 4.00 19.04 -2.81
CA HIS A 65 3.38 17.79 -3.23
C HIS A 65 4.41 16.86 -3.86
N GLN A 66 5.31 17.40 -4.70
CA GLN A 66 6.36 16.62 -5.35
C GLN A 66 7.35 15.97 -4.37
N LEU A 67 7.50 16.49 -3.16
CA LEU A 67 8.25 15.82 -2.09
C LEU A 67 7.57 14.55 -1.59
N ILE A 68 6.25 14.42 -1.76
CA ILE A 68 5.44 13.26 -1.33
C ILE A 68 5.24 12.29 -2.48
N SER A 69 4.91 12.81 -3.67
CA SER A 69 4.59 12.01 -4.84
C SER A 69 5.22 12.60 -6.11
N SER A 70 6.35 12.05 -6.52
CA SER A 70 7.05 12.41 -7.76
C SER A 70 7.98 11.28 -8.21
N GLN A 71 8.84 11.54 -9.22
CA GLN A 71 9.84 10.53 -9.64
C GLN A 71 10.99 10.38 -8.66
N LEU A 72 11.26 11.41 -7.86
CA LEU A 72 12.32 11.44 -6.86
C LEU A 72 11.75 12.08 -5.58
N ASP A 73 10.81 11.39 -4.95
CA ASP A 73 10.19 11.80 -3.70
C ASP A 73 10.85 11.16 -2.47
N MET A 74 10.42 11.61 -1.31
CA MET A 74 11.01 11.18 -0.03
C MET A 74 10.62 9.73 0.30
N ASP A 75 9.44 9.28 -0.10
CA ASP A 75 9.00 7.91 0.08
C ASP A 75 9.90 6.93 -0.68
N ARG A 76 10.14 7.20 -1.98
CA ARG A 76 11.06 6.38 -2.80
C ARG A 76 12.48 6.33 -2.24
N LEU A 77 12.99 7.45 -1.76
CA LEU A 77 14.32 7.50 -1.14
C LEU A 77 14.38 6.69 0.16
N ASP A 78 13.31 6.68 0.93
CA ASP A 78 13.23 5.90 2.17
C ASP A 78 13.09 4.40 1.89
N TYR A 79 12.06 3.99 1.12
CA TYR A 79 11.83 2.56 0.95
C TYR A 79 12.95 1.86 0.20
N LEU A 80 13.57 2.48 -0.82
CA LEU A 80 14.71 1.87 -1.51
C LEU A 80 15.88 1.59 -0.55
N ARG A 81 16.17 2.54 0.34
CA ARG A 81 17.23 2.36 1.35
C ARG A 81 16.87 1.26 2.35
N ARG A 82 15.66 1.26 2.86
CA ARG A 82 15.16 0.34 3.86
C ARG A 82 15.04 -1.08 3.30
N ASP A 83 14.45 -1.22 2.12
CA ASP A 83 14.29 -2.52 1.47
C ASP A 83 15.63 -3.11 1.03
N SER A 84 16.56 -2.29 0.54
CA SER A 84 17.96 -2.73 0.28
C SER A 84 18.62 -3.29 1.54
N PHE A 85 18.39 -2.66 2.69
CA PHE A 85 18.94 -3.13 3.96
C PHE A 85 18.32 -4.47 4.38
N TYR A 86 16.99 -4.58 4.40
CA TYR A 86 16.30 -5.78 4.87
C TYR A 86 16.33 -6.96 3.90
N SER A 87 16.37 -6.70 2.59
CA SER A 87 16.51 -7.76 1.58
C SER A 87 17.97 -8.23 1.39
N GLY A 88 18.95 -7.43 1.82
CA GLY A 88 20.37 -7.69 1.59
C GLY A 88 20.83 -7.37 0.16
N VAL A 89 19.95 -6.78 -0.68
CA VAL A 89 20.27 -6.40 -2.07
C VAL A 89 20.97 -5.04 -2.07
N THR A 90 22.29 -5.06 -2.15
CA THR A 90 23.15 -3.86 -2.02
C THR A 90 23.04 -2.89 -3.20
N GLU A 91 22.52 -3.33 -4.34
CA GLU A 91 22.26 -2.53 -5.52
C GLU A 91 21.25 -1.41 -5.28
N GLY A 92 20.35 -1.59 -4.31
CA GLY A 92 19.38 -0.60 -3.88
C GLY A 92 19.98 0.56 -3.06
N ARG A 93 21.25 0.51 -2.70
CA ARG A 93 21.88 1.57 -1.91
C ARG A 93 22.03 2.86 -2.71
N VAL A 94 21.36 3.91 -2.24
CA VAL A 94 21.49 5.29 -2.75
C VAL A 94 22.02 6.19 -1.64
N ASN A 95 22.81 7.20 -2.03
CA ASN A 95 23.23 8.24 -1.11
C ASN A 95 22.12 9.31 -1.03
N SER A 96 21.09 9.03 -0.23
CA SER A 96 19.95 9.94 -0.05
C SER A 96 20.37 11.28 0.56
N GLU A 97 21.35 11.32 1.46
CA GLU A 97 21.83 12.58 2.05
C GLU A 97 22.38 13.52 0.98
N ARG A 98 23.21 12.97 0.05
CA ARG A 98 23.72 13.76 -1.07
C ARG A 98 22.59 14.23 -2.00
N LEU A 99 21.62 13.37 -2.32
CA LEU A 99 20.46 13.77 -3.14
C LEU A 99 19.69 14.91 -2.48
N LEU A 100 19.40 14.80 -1.18
CA LEU A 100 18.72 15.84 -0.42
C LEU A 100 19.45 17.20 -0.47
N THR A 101 20.80 17.19 -0.39
CA THR A 101 21.59 18.43 -0.49
C THR A 101 21.62 19.04 -1.90
N MET A 102 21.24 18.27 -2.92
CA MET A 102 21.17 18.71 -4.34
C MET A 102 19.75 19.11 -4.77
N LEU A 103 18.73 18.86 -3.93
CA LEU A 103 17.38 19.34 -4.21
C LEU A 103 17.30 20.84 -4.13
N ASN A 104 16.57 21.44 -5.05
CA ASN A 104 16.31 22.87 -5.12
C ASN A 104 14.90 23.11 -5.67
N VAL A 105 14.44 24.35 -5.64
CA VAL A 105 13.15 24.75 -6.19
C VAL A 105 13.38 25.79 -7.26
N LYS A 106 12.80 25.58 -8.45
CA LYS A 106 12.83 26.54 -9.53
C LYS A 106 11.45 26.60 -10.19
N ASP A 107 10.93 27.79 -10.37
CA ASP A 107 9.61 28.03 -10.98
C ASP A 107 8.48 27.21 -10.33
N ASP A 108 8.54 27.09 -9.00
CA ASP A 108 7.64 26.30 -8.13
C ASP A 108 7.69 24.77 -8.34
N GLU A 109 8.71 24.28 -9.04
CA GLU A 109 8.96 22.86 -9.28
C GLU A 109 10.16 22.36 -8.48
N LEU A 110 10.09 21.10 -8.00
CA LEU A 110 11.22 20.43 -7.38
C LEU A 110 12.24 20.03 -8.44
N VAL A 111 13.46 20.54 -8.31
CA VAL A 111 14.55 20.28 -9.25
C VAL A 111 15.78 19.74 -8.53
N VAL A 112 16.70 19.16 -9.29
CA VAL A 112 18.01 18.73 -8.79
C VAL A 112 19.09 19.55 -9.48
N ASP A 113 20.05 20.08 -8.71
CA ASP A 113 21.19 20.79 -9.26
C ASP A 113 21.96 19.91 -10.26
N SER A 114 22.46 20.51 -11.33
CA SER A 114 23.19 19.81 -12.40
C SER A 114 24.38 18.99 -11.89
N THR A 115 25.01 19.41 -10.82
CA THR A 115 26.10 18.67 -10.12
C THR A 115 25.60 17.37 -9.46
N GLY A 116 24.29 17.20 -9.30
CA GLY A 116 23.63 16.01 -8.75
C GLY A 116 23.34 14.91 -9.77
N ILE A 117 23.61 15.11 -11.08
CA ILE A 117 23.19 14.21 -12.16
C ILE A 117 23.59 12.75 -11.94
N TYR A 118 24.82 12.49 -11.51
CA TYR A 118 25.30 11.13 -11.22
C TYR A 118 24.59 10.48 -10.01
N SER A 119 24.12 11.29 -9.06
CA SER A 119 23.34 10.79 -7.92
C SER A 119 21.92 10.41 -8.36
N VAL A 120 21.32 11.16 -9.27
CA VAL A 120 20.03 10.85 -9.89
C VAL A 120 20.14 9.60 -10.75
N GLU A 121 21.15 9.49 -11.61
CA GLU A 121 21.39 8.28 -12.40
C GLU A 121 21.54 7.06 -11.51
N LYS A 122 22.35 7.15 -10.44
CA LYS A 122 22.51 6.06 -9.47
C LYS A 122 21.18 5.69 -8.80
N PHE A 123 20.35 6.67 -8.43
CA PHE A 123 19.03 6.44 -7.88
C PHE A 123 18.11 5.68 -8.86
N LEU A 124 18.05 6.09 -10.12
CA LEU A 124 17.23 5.44 -11.15
C LEU A 124 17.69 4.00 -11.41
N VAL A 125 19.01 3.76 -11.47
CA VAL A 125 19.58 2.42 -11.63
C VAL A 125 19.29 1.55 -10.41
N ALA A 126 19.47 2.08 -9.20
CA ALA A 126 19.18 1.37 -7.96
C ALA A 126 17.70 0.96 -7.87
N ARG A 127 16.80 1.89 -8.18
CA ARG A 127 15.35 1.62 -8.24
C ARG A 127 15.04 0.48 -9.22
N ARG A 128 15.57 0.55 -10.45
CA ARG A 128 15.37 -0.50 -11.46
C ARG A 128 15.87 -1.87 -10.97
N LEU A 129 17.03 -1.93 -10.34
CA LEU A 129 17.60 -3.18 -9.85
C LEU A 129 16.81 -3.76 -8.68
N MET A 130 16.29 -2.90 -7.78
CA MET A 130 15.39 -3.33 -6.71
C MET A 130 14.09 -3.90 -7.25
N TYR A 131 13.52 -3.27 -8.30
CA TYR A 131 12.34 -3.84 -8.98
C TYR A 131 12.62 -5.24 -9.50
N TRP A 132 13.73 -5.50 -10.15
CA TRP A 132 14.06 -6.81 -10.71
C TRP A 132 14.41 -7.86 -9.65
N GLN A 133 15.17 -7.46 -8.63
CA GLN A 133 15.73 -8.42 -7.67
C GLN A 133 14.82 -8.65 -6.46
N VAL A 134 13.92 -7.70 -6.14
CA VAL A 134 13.07 -7.75 -4.95
C VAL A 134 11.59 -7.73 -5.34
N TYR A 135 11.08 -6.57 -5.84
CA TYR A 135 9.64 -6.38 -5.97
C TYR A 135 9.00 -7.26 -7.06
N MET A 136 9.69 -7.47 -8.18
CA MET A 136 9.23 -8.33 -9.28
C MET A 136 9.91 -9.71 -9.27
N HIS A 137 10.47 -10.12 -8.14
CA HIS A 137 11.06 -11.45 -8.04
C HIS A 137 9.95 -12.50 -8.19
N LYS A 138 10.21 -13.55 -8.99
CA LYS A 138 9.21 -14.59 -9.31
C LYS A 138 8.50 -15.19 -8.09
N THR A 139 9.23 -15.38 -7.00
CA THR A 139 8.69 -15.93 -5.75
C THR A 139 7.73 -14.95 -5.06
N VAL A 140 8.05 -13.64 -5.07
CA VAL A 140 7.17 -12.60 -4.52
C VAL A 140 5.88 -12.56 -5.32
N ILE A 141 5.98 -12.43 -6.65
CA ILE A 141 4.81 -12.41 -7.55
C ILE A 141 3.97 -13.68 -7.41
N SER A 142 4.61 -14.87 -7.30
CA SER A 142 3.89 -16.13 -7.09
C SER A 142 3.09 -16.12 -5.79
N ALA A 143 3.69 -15.65 -4.69
CA ALA A 143 3.02 -15.54 -3.40
C ALA A 143 1.85 -14.53 -3.44
N GLU A 144 2.04 -13.38 -4.06
CA GLU A 144 0.99 -12.36 -4.24
C GLU A 144 -0.20 -12.92 -5.04
N PHE A 145 0.06 -13.53 -6.19
CA PHE A 145 -1.02 -14.14 -6.99
C PHE A 145 -1.72 -15.27 -6.25
N MET A 146 -0.99 -16.07 -5.49
CA MET A 146 -1.58 -17.14 -4.67
C MET A 146 -2.50 -16.53 -3.61
N LEU A 147 -2.07 -15.49 -2.90
CA LEU A 147 -2.87 -14.77 -1.91
C LEU A 147 -4.15 -14.19 -2.52
N VAL A 148 -4.02 -13.51 -3.67
CA VAL A 148 -5.17 -12.96 -4.43
C VAL A 148 -6.15 -14.07 -4.79
N ASN A 149 -5.66 -15.23 -5.28
CA ASN A 149 -6.52 -16.33 -5.68
C ASN A 149 -7.20 -17.00 -4.49
N ILE A 150 -6.55 -17.09 -3.33
CA ILE A 150 -7.16 -17.57 -2.09
C ILE A 150 -8.36 -16.69 -1.72
N LEU A 151 -8.18 -15.37 -1.70
CA LEU A 151 -9.27 -14.45 -1.32
C LEU A 151 -10.38 -14.41 -2.37
N LYS A 152 -10.05 -14.44 -3.66
CA LYS A 152 -11.05 -14.57 -4.73
C LYS A 152 -11.86 -15.86 -4.57
N ARG A 153 -11.20 -16.99 -4.25
CA ARG A 153 -11.90 -18.24 -4.01
C ARG A 153 -12.79 -18.19 -2.78
N ALA A 154 -12.29 -17.63 -1.67
CA ALA A 154 -13.06 -17.44 -0.45
C ALA A 154 -14.30 -16.56 -0.71
N LYS A 155 -14.14 -15.45 -1.41
CA LYS A 155 -15.25 -14.54 -1.79
C LYS A 155 -16.27 -15.24 -2.70
N TYR A 156 -15.82 -16.03 -3.67
CA TYR A 156 -16.69 -16.84 -4.50
C TYR A 156 -17.52 -17.84 -3.69
N LEU A 157 -16.90 -18.54 -2.74
CA LEU A 157 -17.59 -19.53 -1.89
C LEU A 157 -18.63 -18.87 -0.98
N THR A 158 -18.30 -17.72 -0.37
CA THR A 158 -19.26 -16.96 0.44
C THR A 158 -20.44 -16.47 -0.39
N ALA A 159 -20.22 -16.03 -1.63
CA ALA A 159 -21.28 -15.64 -2.56
C ALA A 159 -22.20 -16.82 -2.96
N GLN A 160 -21.70 -18.07 -2.91
CA GLN A 160 -22.50 -19.28 -3.09
C GLN A 160 -23.26 -19.72 -1.81
N GLY A 161 -23.22 -18.94 -0.75
CA GLY A 161 -23.85 -19.24 0.53
C GLY A 161 -23.10 -20.27 1.38
N ILE A 162 -21.85 -20.59 1.04
CA ILE A 162 -21.01 -21.48 1.83
C ILE A 162 -20.47 -20.72 3.03
N THR A 163 -20.79 -21.21 4.24
CA THR A 163 -20.28 -20.61 5.47
C THR A 163 -18.77 -20.87 5.60
N MET A 164 -18.03 -19.77 5.74
CA MET A 164 -16.59 -19.79 5.93
C MET A 164 -16.25 -19.42 7.38
N ASN A 165 -15.22 -20.04 7.93
CA ASN A 165 -14.65 -19.66 9.22
C ASN A 165 -13.54 -18.62 9.00
N GLY A 166 -13.40 -17.70 9.94
CA GLY A 166 -12.35 -16.69 9.92
C GLY A 166 -12.64 -15.52 10.85
N PRO A 167 -11.70 -14.58 11.00
CA PRO A 167 -11.90 -13.38 11.79
C PRO A 167 -13.13 -12.58 11.32
N LYS A 168 -13.87 -12.03 12.27
CA LYS A 168 -15.11 -11.30 11.96
C LYS A 168 -14.90 -10.13 10.99
N THR A 169 -13.79 -9.43 11.16
CA THR A 169 -13.40 -8.30 10.31
C THR A 169 -13.21 -8.74 8.87
N LEU A 170 -12.43 -9.80 8.64
CA LEU A 170 -12.21 -10.37 7.32
C LEU A 170 -13.53 -10.87 6.70
N MET A 171 -14.31 -11.63 7.47
CA MET A 171 -15.59 -12.17 7.00
C MET A 171 -16.57 -11.08 6.58
N HIS A 172 -16.54 -9.92 7.22
CA HIS A 172 -17.36 -8.76 6.83
C HIS A 172 -17.10 -8.33 5.38
N PHE A 173 -15.83 -8.26 4.97
CA PHE A 173 -15.44 -7.85 3.60
C PHE A 173 -15.50 -8.99 2.58
N LEU A 174 -15.53 -10.25 3.01
CA LEU A 174 -15.73 -11.39 2.12
C LEU A 174 -17.19 -11.67 1.80
N THR A 175 -18.11 -11.37 2.72
CA THR A 175 -19.55 -11.68 2.57
C THR A 175 -20.37 -10.59 1.91
N ALA A 176 -19.83 -9.39 1.78
CA ALA A 176 -20.49 -8.26 1.13
C ALA A 176 -19.55 -7.61 0.10
N GLU A 177 -20.12 -6.96 -0.88
CA GLU A 177 -19.40 -6.10 -1.82
C GLU A 177 -19.58 -4.65 -1.40
N TYR A 178 -18.46 -3.93 -1.33
CA TYR A 178 -18.42 -2.53 -0.97
C TYR A 178 -17.89 -1.71 -2.14
N THR A 179 -18.52 -0.57 -2.38
CA THR A 179 -18.10 0.44 -3.36
C THR A 179 -17.59 1.69 -2.65
N TRP A 180 -17.03 2.63 -3.37
CA TRP A 180 -16.62 3.91 -2.81
C TRP A 180 -17.80 4.65 -2.13
N ASN A 181 -19.00 4.64 -2.72
CA ASN A 181 -20.18 5.26 -2.13
C ASN A 181 -20.51 4.72 -0.74
N ASP A 182 -20.30 3.41 -0.52
CA ASP A 182 -20.55 2.81 0.79
C ASP A 182 -19.60 3.37 1.86
N PHE A 183 -18.34 3.67 1.50
CA PHE A 183 -17.40 4.34 2.40
C PHE A 183 -17.73 5.82 2.64
N GLU A 184 -18.33 6.51 1.66
CA GLU A 184 -18.78 7.89 1.82
C GLU A 184 -20.02 8.00 2.71
N GLU A 185 -20.99 7.11 2.52
CA GLU A 185 -22.28 7.16 3.20
C GLU A 185 -22.27 6.52 4.60
N ASN A 186 -21.36 5.57 4.86
CA ASN A 186 -21.34 4.82 6.11
C ASN A 186 -19.94 4.79 6.77
N PRO A 187 -19.68 5.68 7.74
CA PRO A 187 -18.41 5.73 8.48
C PRO A 187 -18.03 4.42 9.19
N GLU A 188 -19.02 3.57 9.52
CA GLU A 188 -18.75 2.28 10.17
C GLU A 188 -18.00 1.30 9.26
N ILE A 189 -18.12 1.44 7.93
CA ILE A 189 -17.37 0.62 6.98
C ILE A 189 -15.89 0.98 7.03
N LEU A 190 -15.57 2.28 7.03
CA LEU A 190 -14.19 2.74 7.18
C LEU A 190 -13.59 2.28 8.51
N LYS A 191 -14.31 2.41 9.63
CA LYS A 191 -13.85 1.90 10.92
C LYS A 191 -13.56 0.40 10.92
N LYS A 192 -14.39 -0.39 10.24
CA LYS A 192 -14.15 -1.82 10.10
C LYS A 192 -12.95 -2.11 9.21
N PHE A 193 -12.76 -1.33 8.14
CA PHE A 193 -11.59 -1.43 7.27
C PHE A 193 -10.30 -1.13 8.03
N LEU A 194 -10.28 -0.09 8.85
CA LEU A 194 -9.14 0.28 9.69
C LEU A 194 -8.78 -0.76 10.76
N ASN A 195 -9.71 -1.67 11.09
CA ASN A 195 -9.46 -2.78 11.99
C ASN A 195 -9.06 -4.08 11.27
N LEU A 196 -8.98 -4.06 9.93
CA LEU A 196 -8.56 -5.21 9.15
C LEU A 196 -7.05 -5.16 8.91
N ASP A 197 -6.33 -6.21 9.29
CA ASP A 197 -4.89 -6.28 9.15
C ASP A 197 -4.40 -7.62 8.53
N ASP A 198 -3.08 -7.73 8.34
CA ASP A 198 -2.43 -8.93 7.79
C ASP A 198 -2.70 -10.18 8.64
N PHE A 199 -2.84 -10.02 9.98
CA PHE A 199 -3.11 -11.14 10.88
C PHE A 199 -4.50 -11.72 10.67
N ASP A 200 -5.50 -10.88 10.36
CA ASP A 200 -6.85 -11.34 10.01
C ASP A 200 -6.80 -12.22 8.76
N ILE A 201 -6.10 -11.76 7.72
CA ILE A 201 -5.94 -12.52 6.47
C ILE A 201 -5.23 -13.85 6.73
N MET A 202 -4.09 -13.82 7.41
CA MET A 202 -3.31 -15.01 7.70
C MET A 202 -4.03 -15.99 8.63
N SER A 203 -4.81 -15.49 9.58
CA SER A 203 -5.66 -16.33 10.45
C SER A 203 -6.75 -17.03 9.63
N GLY A 204 -7.45 -16.30 8.76
CA GLY A 204 -8.42 -16.90 7.84
C GLY A 204 -7.81 -17.99 6.96
N ILE A 205 -6.64 -17.72 6.35
CA ILE A 205 -5.94 -18.69 5.49
C ILE A 205 -5.58 -19.96 6.27
N LYS A 206 -5.12 -19.84 7.53
CA LYS A 206 -4.82 -21.01 8.37
C LYS A 206 -6.05 -21.87 8.65
N GLU A 207 -7.21 -21.25 8.91
CA GLU A 207 -8.48 -21.98 9.06
C GLU A 207 -8.88 -22.71 7.76
N TRP A 208 -8.60 -22.08 6.59
CA TRP A 208 -9.01 -22.62 5.29
C TRP A 208 -8.15 -23.77 4.79
N ILE A 209 -7.02 -24.08 5.38
CA ILE A 209 -6.23 -25.28 5.09
C ILE A 209 -7.10 -26.55 5.20
N HIS A 210 -8.05 -26.55 6.12
CA HIS A 210 -8.97 -27.68 6.36
C HIS A 210 -10.34 -27.52 5.71
N ASN A 211 -10.48 -26.57 4.76
CA ASN A 211 -11.74 -26.34 4.06
C ASN A 211 -12.09 -27.53 3.16
N LYS A 212 -13.40 -27.79 2.99
CA LYS A 212 -13.89 -28.86 2.08
C LYS A 212 -13.65 -28.55 0.61
N ASP A 213 -13.52 -27.28 0.26
CA ASP A 213 -13.17 -26.87 -1.10
C ASP A 213 -11.69 -27.12 -1.34
N VAL A 214 -11.41 -28.03 -2.27
CA VAL A 214 -10.05 -28.51 -2.57
C VAL A 214 -9.13 -27.38 -3.05
N ILE A 215 -9.66 -26.45 -3.85
CA ILE A 215 -8.86 -25.33 -4.38
C ILE A 215 -8.45 -24.40 -3.26
N LEU A 216 -9.39 -24.01 -2.41
CA LEU A 216 -9.10 -23.12 -1.28
C LEU A 216 -8.14 -23.77 -0.30
N SER A 217 -8.36 -25.04 0.03
CA SER A 217 -7.52 -25.82 0.96
C SER A 217 -6.09 -25.97 0.44
N ASP A 218 -5.91 -26.34 -0.83
CA ASP A 218 -4.58 -26.52 -1.46
C ASP A 218 -3.80 -25.20 -1.49
N LEU A 219 -4.40 -24.12 -2.00
CA LEU A 219 -3.75 -22.81 -2.06
C LEU A 219 -3.38 -22.28 -0.66
N SER A 220 -4.28 -22.44 0.31
CA SER A 220 -4.04 -22.04 1.70
C SER A 220 -2.90 -22.84 2.33
N SER A 221 -2.85 -24.15 2.09
CA SER A 221 -1.76 -25.00 2.57
C SER A 221 -0.42 -24.59 1.95
N ARG A 222 -0.39 -24.36 0.64
CA ARG A 222 0.82 -23.97 -0.07
C ARG A 222 1.41 -22.64 0.44
N ILE A 223 0.59 -21.59 0.60
CA ILE A 223 1.11 -20.30 1.05
C ILE A 223 1.67 -20.37 2.47
N ILE A 224 1.02 -21.13 3.37
CA ILE A 224 1.49 -21.33 4.74
C ILE A 224 2.80 -22.13 4.79
N ASN A 225 2.93 -23.13 3.94
CA ASN A 225 4.11 -24.01 3.87
C ASN A 225 5.21 -23.46 2.93
N ARG A 226 4.98 -22.31 2.30
CA ARG A 226 5.91 -21.69 1.32
C ARG A 226 6.20 -22.58 0.11
N ASP A 227 5.23 -23.35 -0.33
CA ASP A 227 5.26 -24.15 -1.56
C ASP A 227 4.66 -23.33 -2.72
N LEU A 228 5.46 -22.41 -3.27
CA LEU A 228 5.08 -21.34 -4.20
C LEU A 228 5.37 -21.70 -5.65
#